data_7d58335f38e8f2c16a495671c585117e
#
_entry.id   7d58335f38e8f2c16a495671c585117e
#
_cell.length_a   1.000
_cell.length_b   1.000
_cell.length_c   1.000
_cell.angle_alpha   90.00
_cell.angle_beta   90.00
_cell.angle_gamma   90.00
#
_symmetry.space_group_name_H-M   'P 1'
#
loop_
_entity.id
_entity.type
_entity.pdbx_description
1 polymer ?
#
loop_
_entity_poly.entity_id
_entity_poly.type
_entity_poly.pdbx_seq_one_letter_code
_entity_poly.pdbx_strand_id
1 'polypeptide(L)'
;MNNTPQKSYPSLSNKIGLSSLWIKHEYLNEAGSHKIRLLEKLIKDHLKKGQKNFVISSSGNAAIAAAHFLTKYVRTKSNLMIFVSTNISAEKIQRLKKAIGACPDIEIKKVLRPKQQAFLFSKKYKAIFLRGSTEPTAPQAYYSLAKELSQIPNLRSIFIPSSSGVTALGLHQGFKKLKKKIEIHLVQTEKIHPLTRNFDHQFSPQKTSLADAIVDRIGLRKQEVNKTVQESLGSGWIISDKDLRQTEKLLQTNTNISIKSYNALLSLAGVIKAQKRGWPFSGTICCLFTGL
;
A
#
# COMPACT_ATOMS: atom_id res chain seq x y z
N MET A 1 -0.10 -3.18 -17.12
CA MET A 1 1.05 -3.28 -16.16
C MET A 1 1.66 -4.66 -16.25
N ASN A 2 2.98 -4.75 -16.21
CA ASN A 2 3.68 -6.04 -16.12
C ASN A 2 3.48 -6.63 -14.72
N ASN A 3 3.39 -7.95 -14.64
CA ASN A 3 3.32 -8.67 -13.37
C ASN A 3 4.59 -8.38 -12.54
N THR A 4 4.42 -8.05 -11.28
CA THR A 4 5.57 -7.94 -10.37
C THR A 4 6.01 -9.33 -9.90
N PRO A 5 7.31 -9.52 -9.60
CA PRO A 5 7.79 -10.82 -9.13
C PRO A 5 7.13 -11.27 -7.83
N GLN A 6 6.90 -12.58 -7.72
CA GLN A 6 6.52 -13.25 -6.49
C GLN A 6 7.41 -14.49 -6.34
N LYS A 7 8.08 -14.62 -5.19
CA LYS A 7 9.11 -15.64 -4.96
C LYS A 7 8.93 -16.31 -3.60
N SER A 8 9.25 -17.60 -3.54
CA SER A 8 9.38 -18.37 -2.30
C SER A 8 10.72 -18.10 -1.62
N TYR A 9 10.71 -18.11 -0.28
CA TYR A 9 11.91 -17.91 0.56
C TYR A 9 12.02 -19.02 1.62
N PRO A 10 12.46 -20.23 1.25
CA PRO A 10 12.49 -21.39 2.16
C PRO A 10 13.37 -21.16 3.39
N SER A 11 14.57 -20.58 3.23
CA SER A 11 15.46 -20.28 4.36
C SER A 11 14.79 -19.37 5.40
N LEU A 12 14.15 -18.29 4.92
CA LEU A 12 13.41 -17.36 5.78
C LEU A 12 12.18 -18.04 6.41
N SER A 13 11.47 -18.86 5.63
CA SER A 13 10.33 -19.66 6.09
C SER A 13 10.70 -20.56 7.26
N ASN A 14 11.76 -21.37 7.10
CA ASN A 14 12.28 -22.27 8.13
C ASN A 14 12.70 -21.51 9.40
N LYS A 15 13.38 -20.36 9.22
CA LYS A 15 13.84 -19.53 10.35
C LYS A 15 12.69 -18.95 11.18
N ILE A 16 11.54 -18.69 10.56
CA ILE A 16 10.33 -18.21 11.24
C ILE A 16 9.48 -19.38 11.79
N GLY A 17 9.74 -20.63 11.36
CA GLY A 17 8.93 -21.79 11.72
C GLY A 17 7.64 -21.93 10.91
N LEU A 18 7.69 -21.59 9.63
CA LEU A 18 6.56 -21.66 8.69
C LEU A 18 6.79 -22.72 7.63
N SER A 19 5.72 -23.35 7.16
CA SER A 19 5.80 -24.35 6.08
C SER A 19 6.15 -23.72 4.73
N SER A 20 5.63 -22.54 4.42
CA SER A 20 5.88 -21.85 3.15
C SER A 20 5.64 -20.35 3.27
N LEU A 21 6.64 -19.56 2.90
CA LEU A 21 6.58 -18.09 2.87
C LEU A 21 6.97 -17.56 1.49
N TRP A 22 6.11 -16.71 0.95
CA TRP A 22 6.32 -16.01 -0.31
C TRP A 22 6.33 -14.50 -0.10
N ILE A 23 7.04 -13.79 -0.97
CA ILE A 23 7.04 -12.32 -1.01
C ILE A 23 6.58 -11.87 -2.40
N LYS A 24 5.57 -11.01 -2.43
CA LYS A 24 5.15 -10.27 -3.62
C LYS A 24 5.85 -8.93 -3.67
N HIS A 25 6.70 -8.70 -4.66
CA HIS A 25 7.59 -7.55 -4.77
C HIS A 25 6.95 -6.38 -5.51
N GLU A 26 5.90 -5.76 -4.96
CA GLU A 26 5.22 -4.64 -5.59
C GLU A 26 6.08 -3.37 -5.73
N TYR A 27 7.18 -3.27 -4.99
CA TYR A 27 8.16 -2.19 -5.12
C TYR A 27 9.00 -2.27 -6.41
N LEU A 28 9.02 -3.41 -7.09
CA LEU A 28 9.73 -3.60 -8.36
C LEU A 28 8.93 -3.18 -9.60
N ASN A 29 7.73 -2.64 -9.42
CA ASN A 29 7.03 -2.02 -10.55
C ASN A 29 7.67 -0.67 -10.93
N GLU A 30 7.29 -0.15 -12.08
CA GLU A 30 7.86 1.06 -12.70
C GLU A 30 7.77 2.32 -11.82
N ALA A 31 6.72 2.43 -11.00
CA ALA A 31 6.53 3.56 -10.09
C ALA A 31 7.06 3.29 -8.67
N GLY A 32 7.74 2.17 -8.44
CA GLY A 32 8.34 1.80 -7.16
C GLY A 32 7.33 1.42 -6.07
N SER A 33 6.05 1.22 -6.37
CA SER A 33 5.05 0.82 -5.37
C SER A 33 3.73 0.33 -5.97
N HIS A 34 3.00 -0.50 -5.21
CA HIS A 34 1.64 -0.96 -5.56
C HIS A 34 0.63 0.17 -5.84
N LYS A 35 0.96 1.43 -5.48
CA LYS A 35 0.08 2.57 -5.70
C LYS A 35 -0.18 2.85 -7.18
N ILE A 36 0.71 2.42 -8.06
CA ILE A 36 0.50 2.57 -9.50
C ILE A 36 -0.79 1.89 -9.97
N ARG A 37 -1.13 0.71 -9.42
CA ARG A 37 -2.37 -0.01 -9.76
C ARG A 37 -3.61 0.84 -9.50
N LEU A 38 -3.63 1.52 -8.34
CA LEU A 38 -4.72 2.39 -7.95
C LEU A 38 -4.79 3.65 -8.83
N LEU A 39 -3.67 4.35 -8.96
CA LEU A 39 -3.65 5.65 -9.64
C LEU A 39 -3.90 5.49 -11.14
N GLU A 40 -3.35 4.47 -11.77
CA GLU A 40 -3.66 4.12 -13.16
C GLU A 40 -5.17 3.91 -13.37
N LYS A 41 -5.80 3.08 -12.52
CA LYS A 41 -7.24 2.83 -12.64
C LYS A 41 -8.04 4.12 -12.48
N LEU A 42 -7.80 4.89 -11.41
CA LEU A 42 -8.55 6.11 -11.15
C LEU A 42 -8.39 7.12 -12.29
N ILE A 43 -7.18 7.37 -12.73
CA ILE A 43 -6.91 8.31 -13.83
C ILE A 43 -7.57 7.82 -15.13
N LYS A 44 -7.43 6.54 -15.49
CA LYS A 44 -8.07 5.97 -16.68
C LYS A 44 -9.60 6.11 -16.64
N ASP A 45 -10.22 5.82 -15.50
CA ASP A 45 -11.68 5.90 -15.36
C ASP A 45 -12.18 7.34 -15.54
N HIS A 46 -11.45 8.32 -15.03
CA HIS A 46 -11.79 9.71 -15.17
C HIS A 46 -11.48 10.28 -16.57
N LEU A 47 -10.38 9.87 -17.19
CA LEU A 47 -10.07 10.23 -18.58
C LEU A 47 -11.15 9.74 -19.56
N LYS A 48 -11.68 8.53 -19.37
CA LYS A 48 -12.81 8.01 -20.17
C LYS A 48 -14.08 8.87 -20.06
N LYS A 49 -14.22 9.64 -18.98
CA LYS A 49 -15.31 10.57 -18.75
C LYS A 49 -14.97 12.00 -19.25
N GLY A 50 -13.87 12.16 -19.98
CA GLY A 50 -13.40 13.48 -20.48
C GLY A 50 -12.74 14.36 -19.43
N GLN A 51 -12.51 13.87 -18.20
CA GLN A 51 -11.91 14.65 -17.11
C GLN A 51 -10.39 14.59 -17.22
N LYS A 52 -9.74 15.77 -17.29
CA LYS A 52 -8.30 15.90 -17.53
C LYS A 52 -7.55 16.66 -16.43
N ASN A 53 -8.27 17.22 -15.48
CA ASN A 53 -7.68 17.99 -14.38
C ASN A 53 -7.71 17.16 -13.10
N PHE A 54 -6.54 16.91 -12.55
CA PHE A 54 -6.36 16.08 -11.36
C PHE A 54 -5.69 16.86 -10.24
N VAL A 55 -5.98 16.47 -9.01
CA VAL A 55 -5.27 16.96 -7.81
C VAL A 55 -5.02 15.83 -6.85
N ILE A 56 -3.88 15.86 -6.18
CA ILE A 56 -3.51 14.88 -5.15
C ILE A 56 -2.84 15.57 -3.96
N SER A 57 -3.09 15.04 -2.77
CA SER A 57 -2.34 15.42 -1.57
C SER A 57 -1.52 14.22 -1.09
N SER A 58 -0.29 14.15 -1.53
CA SER A 58 0.65 13.10 -1.14
C SER A 58 2.08 13.54 -1.42
N SER A 59 2.99 13.23 -0.51
CA SER A 59 4.43 13.45 -0.66
C SER A 59 5.21 12.17 -1.00
N GLY A 60 4.52 11.05 -1.21
CA GLY A 60 5.14 9.74 -1.38
C GLY A 60 4.56 8.96 -2.57
N ASN A 61 4.52 7.65 -2.40
CA ASN A 61 4.24 6.67 -3.46
C ASN A 61 2.96 6.93 -4.28
N ALA A 62 1.92 7.55 -3.70
CA ALA A 62 0.70 7.85 -4.46
C ALA A 62 0.91 9.00 -5.46
N ALA A 63 1.59 10.10 -5.06
CA ALA A 63 1.90 11.20 -5.97
C ALA A 63 2.89 10.77 -7.05
N ILE A 64 3.92 10.01 -6.67
CA ILE A 64 4.88 9.43 -7.62
C ILE A 64 4.17 8.57 -8.67
N ALA A 65 3.26 7.71 -8.24
CA ALA A 65 2.50 6.84 -9.14
C ALA A 65 1.58 7.64 -10.09
N ALA A 66 0.91 8.67 -9.58
CA ALA A 66 0.06 9.55 -10.41
C ALA A 66 0.90 10.30 -11.46
N ALA A 67 2.00 10.92 -11.03
CA ALA A 67 2.91 11.63 -11.92
C ALA A 67 3.50 10.69 -12.99
N HIS A 68 4.05 9.55 -12.57
CA HIS A 68 4.62 8.54 -13.47
C HIS A 68 3.60 8.08 -14.52
N PHE A 69 2.37 7.79 -14.09
CA PHE A 69 1.33 7.33 -15.03
C PHE A 69 0.96 8.41 -16.05
N LEU A 70 0.78 9.66 -15.62
CA LEU A 70 0.46 10.76 -16.50
C LEU A 70 1.59 11.08 -17.48
N THR A 71 2.82 11.13 -17.03
CA THR A 71 3.98 11.42 -17.90
C THR A 71 4.26 10.32 -18.92
N LYS A 72 4.12 9.05 -18.53
CA LYS A 72 4.55 7.93 -19.38
C LYS A 72 3.45 7.40 -20.30
N TYR A 73 2.20 7.39 -19.84
CA TYR A 73 1.13 6.67 -20.53
C TYR A 73 -0.01 7.55 -21.03
N VAL A 74 -0.10 8.79 -20.57
CA VAL A 74 -1.18 9.69 -21.00
C VAL A 74 -0.65 10.66 -22.04
N ARG A 75 -1.08 10.47 -23.31
CA ARG A 75 -0.66 11.31 -24.45
C ARG A 75 -1.52 12.56 -24.62
N THR A 76 -2.70 12.62 -24.00
CA THR A 76 -3.57 13.80 -24.03
C THR A 76 -3.16 14.77 -22.93
N LYS A 77 -3.16 16.07 -23.23
CA LYS A 77 -2.89 17.10 -22.22
C LYS A 77 -3.76 16.90 -20.99
N SER A 78 -3.12 16.68 -19.84
CA SER A 78 -3.79 16.40 -18.57
C SER A 78 -2.99 17.03 -17.44
N ASN A 79 -3.65 17.81 -16.58
CA ASN A 79 -3.01 18.58 -15.53
C ASN A 79 -3.05 17.82 -14.20
N LEU A 80 -1.95 17.85 -13.45
CA LEU A 80 -1.89 17.32 -12.09
C LEU A 80 -1.31 18.35 -11.12
N MET A 81 -2.11 18.78 -10.16
CA MET A 81 -1.64 19.59 -9.02
C MET A 81 -1.32 18.69 -7.83
N ILE A 82 -0.09 18.74 -7.33
CA ILE A 82 0.39 17.94 -6.19
C ILE A 82 0.60 18.86 -4.99
N PHE A 83 -0.24 18.72 -3.96
CA PHE A 83 -0.05 19.44 -2.71
C PHE A 83 0.77 18.60 -1.73
N VAL A 84 1.86 19.19 -1.21
CA VAL A 84 2.77 18.57 -0.22
C VAL A 84 2.94 19.49 0.98
N SER A 85 3.33 18.91 2.13
CA SER A 85 3.62 19.71 3.32
C SER A 85 4.82 20.64 3.10
N THR A 86 4.80 21.83 3.73
CA THR A 86 5.98 22.72 3.81
C THR A 86 7.19 21.99 4.40
N ASN A 87 6.97 21.04 5.33
CA ASN A 87 7.99 20.27 6.01
C ASN A 87 8.38 18.96 5.29
N ILE A 88 8.11 18.87 3.97
CA ILE A 88 8.52 17.69 3.20
C ILE A 88 10.06 17.59 3.12
N SER A 89 10.60 16.38 3.29
CA SER A 89 12.06 16.18 3.18
C SER A 89 12.56 16.40 1.75
N ALA A 90 13.84 16.83 1.64
CA ALA A 90 14.49 17.03 0.35
C ALA A 90 14.49 15.74 -0.51
N GLU A 91 14.73 14.59 0.10
CA GLU A 91 14.71 13.30 -0.58
C GLU A 91 13.34 13.01 -1.23
N LYS A 92 12.23 13.22 -0.49
CA LYS A 92 10.88 13.00 -1.04
C LYS A 92 10.57 13.96 -2.20
N ILE A 93 11.01 15.21 -2.11
CA ILE A 93 10.86 16.17 -3.22
C ILE A 93 11.67 15.74 -4.44
N GLN A 94 12.92 15.31 -4.25
CA GLN A 94 13.75 14.83 -5.36
C GLN A 94 13.15 13.61 -6.05
N ARG A 95 12.67 12.63 -5.29
CA ARG A 95 11.97 11.45 -5.84
C ARG A 95 10.73 11.86 -6.66
N LEU A 96 9.97 12.82 -6.16
CA LEU A 96 8.77 13.30 -6.86
C LEU A 96 9.13 14.07 -8.14
N LYS A 97 10.11 14.97 -8.09
CA LYS A 97 10.63 15.67 -9.28
C LYS A 97 11.17 14.70 -10.33
N LYS A 98 11.89 13.65 -9.93
CA LYS A 98 12.36 12.60 -10.85
C LYS A 98 11.18 11.88 -11.55
N ALA A 99 10.09 11.61 -10.85
CA ALA A 99 8.91 10.98 -11.44
C ALA A 99 8.14 11.90 -12.40
N ILE A 100 8.17 13.22 -12.19
CA ILE A 100 7.57 14.23 -13.06
C ILE A 100 8.42 14.44 -14.32
N GLY A 101 9.75 14.42 -14.18
CA GLY A 101 10.65 14.75 -15.29
C GLY A 101 10.45 16.19 -15.78
N ALA A 102 10.42 16.37 -17.10
CA ALA A 102 10.19 17.65 -17.76
C ALA A 102 8.71 17.92 -18.12
N CYS A 103 7.75 17.22 -17.53
CA CYS A 103 6.34 17.38 -17.85
C CYS A 103 5.80 18.72 -17.33
N PRO A 104 5.41 19.68 -18.21
CA PRO A 104 4.96 21.01 -17.81
C PRO A 104 3.56 21.00 -17.18
N ASP A 105 2.77 19.97 -17.41
CA ASP A 105 1.39 19.86 -16.94
C ASP A 105 1.27 19.34 -15.50
N ILE A 106 2.40 19.12 -14.81
CA ILE A 106 2.43 18.61 -13.43
C ILE A 106 3.14 19.62 -12.51
N GLU A 107 2.41 20.12 -11.53
CA GLU A 107 2.91 21.10 -10.57
C GLU A 107 2.96 20.58 -9.15
N ILE A 108 3.98 20.99 -8.39
CA ILE A 108 4.10 20.73 -6.94
C ILE A 108 3.91 22.05 -6.18
N LYS A 109 2.99 22.04 -5.22
CA LYS A 109 2.78 23.18 -4.32
C LYS A 109 2.98 22.79 -2.87
N LYS A 110 3.91 23.48 -2.18
CA LYS A 110 4.15 23.31 -0.73
C LYS A 110 3.16 24.15 0.06
N VAL A 111 2.46 23.53 1.03
CA VAL A 111 1.42 24.21 1.82
C VAL A 111 1.37 23.62 3.25
N LEU A 112 0.85 24.38 4.21
CA LEU A 112 0.73 23.91 5.61
C LEU A 112 -0.27 22.77 5.77
N ARG A 113 -1.40 22.81 5.03
CA ARG A 113 -2.50 21.84 5.13
C ARG A 113 -2.81 21.18 3.77
N PRO A 114 -1.96 20.26 3.27
CA PRO A 114 -2.05 19.74 1.91
C PRO A 114 -3.40 19.10 1.55
N LYS A 115 -3.98 18.32 2.46
CA LYS A 115 -5.29 17.67 2.22
C LYS A 115 -6.42 18.68 2.06
N GLN A 116 -6.44 19.72 2.90
CA GLN A 116 -7.43 20.79 2.83
C GLN A 116 -7.28 21.57 1.54
N GLN A 117 -6.04 21.95 1.18
CA GLN A 117 -5.78 22.70 -0.05
C GLN A 117 -6.13 21.90 -1.30
N ALA A 118 -5.83 20.60 -1.34
CA ALA A 118 -6.22 19.74 -2.43
C ALA A 118 -7.76 19.65 -2.57
N PHE A 119 -8.47 19.56 -1.45
CA PHE A 119 -9.94 19.58 -1.46
C PHE A 119 -10.48 20.91 -1.99
N LEU A 120 -10.01 22.04 -1.49
CA LEU A 120 -10.43 23.38 -1.95
C LEU A 120 -10.11 23.57 -3.44
N PHE A 121 -8.93 23.17 -3.88
CA PHE A 121 -8.52 23.20 -5.29
C PHE A 121 -9.46 22.36 -6.16
N SER A 122 -9.81 21.15 -5.71
CA SER A 122 -10.72 20.28 -6.45
C SER A 122 -12.09 20.91 -6.66
N LYS A 123 -12.61 21.62 -5.68
CA LYS A 123 -13.89 22.32 -5.77
C LYS A 123 -13.81 23.56 -6.68
N LYS A 124 -12.78 24.39 -6.48
CA LYS A 124 -12.60 25.64 -7.23
C LYS A 124 -12.38 25.40 -8.73
N TYR A 125 -11.55 24.42 -9.09
CA TYR A 125 -11.14 24.16 -10.48
C TYR A 125 -11.81 22.93 -11.09
N LYS A 126 -12.82 22.35 -10.43
CA LYS A 126 -13.51 21.12 -10.86
C LYS A 126 -12.51 19.98 -11.16
N ALA A 127 -11.39 19.95 -10.43
CA ALA A 127 -10.36 18.93 -10.59
C ALA A 127 -10.70 17.65 -9.78
N ILE A 128 -10.36 16.49 -10.32
CA ILE A 128 -10.59 15.21 -9.65
C ILE A 128 -9.57 15.02 -8.53
N PHE A 129 -10.06 14.89 -7.30
CA PHE A 129 -9.21 14.60 -6.16
C PHE A 129 -8.88 13.11 -6.13
N LEU A 130 -7.67 12.73 -6.55
CA LEU A 130 -7.18 11.35 -6.59
C LEU A 130 -6.97 10.79 -5.17
N ARG A 131 -8.05 10.31 -4.57
CA ARG A 131 -8.07 9.81 -3.19
C ARG A 131 -8.77 8.46 -3.10
N GLY A 132 -8.01 7.37 -3.10
CA GLY A 132 -8.56 6.01 -3.08
C GLY A 132 -9.48 5.69 -1.90
N SER A 133 -9.30 6.32 -0.73
CA SER A 133 -10.15 6.08 0.44
C SER A 133 -11.60 6.59 0.28
N THR A 134 -11.86 7.48 -0.68
CA THR A 134 -13.21 8.03 -0.93
C THR A 134 -13.80 7.57 -2.27
N GLU A 135 -12.98 7.00 -3.16
CA GLU A 135 -13.44 6.56 -4.48
C GLU A 135 -14.05 5.15 -4.40
N PRO A 136 -15.35 4.98 -4.73
CA PRO A 136 -16.03 3.68 -4.60
C PRO A 136 -15.38 2.56 -5.42
N THR A 137 -14.88 2.88 -6.62
CA THR A 137 -14.28 1.91 -7.54
C THR A 137 -12.82 1.58 -7.24
N ALA A 138 -12.19 2.28 -6.30
CA ALA A 138 -10.77 2.12 -5.96
C ALA A 138 -10.35 0.67 -5.62
N PRO A 139 -11.13 -0.16 -4.90
CA PRO A 139 -10.76 -1.55 -4.64
C PRO A 139 -10.55 -2.37 -5.91
N GLN A 140 -11.30 -2.10 -6.98
CA GLN A 140 -11.18 -2.83 -8.25
C GLN A 140 -9.78 -2.75 -8.89
N ALA A 141 -8.99 -1.73 -8.54
CA ALA A 141 -7.61 -1.57 -8.99
C ALA A 141 -6.70 -2.75 -8.62
N TYR A 142 -7.06 -3.51 -7.60
CA TYR A 142 -6.27 -4.63 -7.09
C TYR A 142 -6.76 -6.02 -7.52
N TYR A 143 -7.76 -6.09 -8.42
CA TYR A 143 -8.23 -7.39 -8.93
C TYR A 143 -7.16 -8.11 -9.75
N SER A 144 -6.36 -7.39 -10.54
CA SER A 144 -5.22 -7.97 -11.25
C SER A 144 -4.17 -8.54 -10.28
N LEU A 145 -3.90 -7.83 -9.19
CA LEU A 145 -3.00 -8.32 -8.13
C LEU A 145 -3.54 -9.59 -7.46
N ALA A 146 -4.85 -9.66 -7.19
CA ALA A 146 -5.47 -10.89 -6.67
C ALA A 146 -5.30 -12.07 -7.64
N LYS A 147 -5.44 -11.82 -8.96
CA LYS A 147 -5.20 -12.85 -9.99
C LYS A 147 -3.74 -13.32 -10.01
N GLU A 148 -2.78 -12.40 -9.91
CA GLU A 148 -1.36 -12.74 -9.81
C GLU A 148 -1.07 -13.60 -8.57
N LEU A 149 -1.54 -13.15 -7.40
CA LEU A 149 -1.34 -13.84 -6.13
C LEU A 149 -2.02 -15.22 -6.09
N SER A 150 -3.14 -15.39 -6.77
CA SER A 150 -3.85 -16.68 -6.83
C SER A 150 -3.07 -17.81 -7.54
N GLN A 151 -1.98 -17.46 -8.22
CA GLN A 151 -1.04 -18.41 -8.83
C GLN A 151 -0.01 -18.97 -7.85
N ILE A 152 0.10 -18.41 -6.64
CA ILE A 152 0.97 -18.94 -5.59
C ILE A 152 0.40 -20.28 -5.11
N PRO A 153 1.19 -21.38 -5.15
CA PRO A 153 0.72 -22.70 -4.76
C PRO A 153 0.23 -22.70 -3.31
N ASN A 154 -0.96 -23.26 -3.09
CA ASN A 154 -1.59 -23.40 -1.78
C ASN A 154 -1.63 -22.11 -0.93
N LEU A 155 -1.78 -20.93 -1.58
CA LEU A 155 -1.91 -19.65 -0.87
C LEU A 155 -3.11 -19.69 0.08
N ARG A 156 -2.90 -19.36 1.35
CA ARG A 156 -3.94 -19.30 2.38
C ARG A 156 -4.03 -17.97 3.09
N SER A 157 -2.91 -17.29 3.30
CA SER A 157 -2.90 -16.03 4.04
C SER A 157 -2.08 -14.97 3.30
N ILE A 158 -2.53 -13.72 3.34
CA ILE A 158 -1.78 -12.58 2.82
C ILE A 158 -1.69 -11.46 3.86
N PHE A 159 -0.47 -10.98 4.10
CA PHE A 159 -0.18 -9.88 5.00
C PHE A 159 0.04 -8.57 4.24
N ILE A 160 -0.74 -7.54 4.58
CA ILE A 160 -0.87 -6.30 3.81
C ILE A 160 -0.59 -5.08 4.68
N PRO A 161 0.52 -4.34 4.46
CA PRO A 161 0.70 -3.02 5.04
C PRO A 161 -0.44 -2.10 4.64
N SER A 162 -1.18 -1.57 5.61
CA SER A 162 -2.43 -0.87 5.33
C SER A 162 -2.48 0.53 5.93
N SER A 163 -2.64 1.55 5.08
CA SER A 163 -2.99 2.90 5.53
C SER A 163 -4.52 3.11 5.49
N SER A 164 -5.13 3.08 4.31
CA SER A 164 -6.57 3.28 4.11
C SER A 164 -7.40 1.99 3.95
N GLY A 165 -6.77 0.82 3.85
CA GLY A 165 -7.42 -0.47 3.67
C GLY A 165 -7.87 -0.82 2.25
N VAL A 166 -7.76 0.09 1.29
CA VAL A 166 -8.27 -0.11 -0.09
C VAL A 166 -7.65 -1.33 -0.77
N THR A 167 -6.36 -1.59 -0.54
CA THR A 167 -5.67 -2.78 -1.09
C THR A 167 -6.28 -4.07 -0.56
N ALA A 168 -6.55 -4.14 0.73
CA ALA A 168 -7.17 -5.30 1.38
C ALA A 168 -8.59 -5.56 0.84
N LEU A 169 -9.40 -4.51 0.72
CA LEU A 169 -10.74 -4.59 0.10
C LEU A 169 -10.66 -5.14 -1.31
N GLY A 170 -9.76 -4.59 -2.13
CA GLY A 170 -9.63 -5.01 -3.53
C GLY A 170 -9.12 -6.44 -3.68
N LEU A 171 -8.17 -6.88 -2.85
CA LEU A 171 -7.70 -8.25 -2.85
C LEU A 171 -8.80 -9.22 -2.42
N HIS A 172 -9.52 -8.94 -1.34
CA HIS A 172 -10.63 -9.78 -0.89
C HIS A 172 -11.72 -9.92 -1.97
N GLN A 173 -12.16 -8.81 -2.55
CA GLN A 173 -13.14 -8.81 -3.63
C GLN A 173 -12.63 -9.57 -4.86
N GLY A 174 -11.35 -9.41 -5.20
CA GLY A 174 -10.69 -10.12 -6.29
C GLY A 174 -10.63 -11.63 -6.04
N PHE A 175 -10.25 -12.06 -4.84
CA PHE A 175 -10.23 -13.48 -4.45
C PHE A 175 -11.63 -14.08 -4.44
N LYS A 176 -12.65 -13.36 -3.95
CA LYS A 176 -14.06 -13.79 -4.05
C LYS A 176 -14.49 -14.08 -5.50
N LYS A 177 -14.13 -13.17 -6.44
CA LYS A 177 -14.39 -13.39 -7.88
C LYS A 177 -13.70 -14.62 -8.45
N LEU A 178 -12.52 -14.95 -7.93
CA LEU A 178 -11.73 -16.13 -8.30
C LEU A 178 -12.14 -17.39 -7.53
N LYS A 179 -13.18 -17.32 -6.69
CA LYS A 179 -13.62 -18.41 -5.79
C LYS A 179 -12.50 -18.96 -4.91
N LYS A 180 -11.56 -18.08 -4.49
CA LYS A 180 -10.47 -18.41 -3.58
C LYS A 180 -10.77 -17.90 -2.18
N LYS A 181 -10.55 -18.76 -1.16
CA LYS A 181 -10.68 -18.41 0.25
C LYS A 181 -9.27 -18.11 0.78
N ILE A 182 -8.95 -16.82 0.96
CA ILE A 182 -7.64 -16.33 1.39
C ILE A 182 -7.84 -15.42 2.58
N GLU A 183 -7.17 -15.68 3.68
CA GLU A 183 -7.14 -14.84 4.88
C GLU A 183 -6.47 -13.50 4.58
N ILE A 184 -7.13 -12.41 4.94
CA ILE A 184 -6.61 -11.05 4.80
C ILE A 184 -6.10 -10.56 6.15
N HIS A 185 -4.80 -10.43 6.30
CA HIS A 185 -4.17 -9.87 7.48
C HIS A 185 -3.70 -8.45 7.23
N LEU A 186 -4.21 -7.51 8.03
CA LEU A 186 -3.80 -6.11 7.97
C LEU A 186 -2.61 -5.87 8.89
N VAL A 187 -1.66 -5.05 8.44
CA VAL A 187 -0.53 -4.67 9.28
C VAL A 187 -0.43 -3.15 9.34
N GLN A 188 -0.45 -2.61 10.56
CA GLN A 188 -0.28 -1.20 10.85
C GLN A 188 0.81 -0.99 11.91
N THR A 189 1.06 0.26 12.30
CA THR A 189 2.13 0.64 13.23
C THR A 189 1.56 1.05 14.57
N GLU A 190 2.36 1.00 15.63
CA GLU A 190 2.00 1.55 16.95
C GLU A 190 1.64 3.04 16.91
N LYS A 191 2.12 3.78 15.90
CA LYS A 191 1.79 5.18 15.69
C LYS A 191 0.37 5.38 15.10
N ILE A 192 0.01 4.56 14.12
CA ILE A 192 -1.26 4.69 13.37
C ILE A 192 -1.84 3.31 13.10
N HIS A 193 -2.95 2.99 13.76
CA HIS A 193 -3.55 1.66 13.74
C HIS A 193 -5.10 1.66 13.78
N PRO A 194 -5.80 2.59 13.11
CA PRO A 194 -7.26 2.67 13.23
C PRO A 194 -7.99 1.43 12.69
N LEU A 195 -7.37 0.69 11.76
CA LEU A 195 -7.97 -0.49 11.13
C LEU A 195 -7.67 -1.78 11.90
N THR A 196 -6.57 -1.84 12.67
CA THR A 196 -6.09 -3.09 13.32
C THR A 196 -6.34 -3.13 14.82
N ARG A 197 -6.64 -2.00 15.47
CA ARG A 197 -6.82 -1.93 16.92
C ARG A 197 -7.96 -2.79 17.48
N ASN A 198 -8.90 -3.21 16.67
CA ASN A 198 -9.99 -4.09 17.07
C ASN A 198 -9.58 -5.58 17.07
N PHE A 199 -8.41 -5.91 16.51
CA PHE A 199 -7.89 -7.27 16.39
C PHE A 199 -6.64 -7.49 17.25
N ASP A 200 -5.83 -6.44 17.45
CA ASP A 200 -4.59 -6.53 18.22
C ASP A 200 -4.62 -5.50 19.36
N HIS A 201 -4.61 -5.99 20.60
CA HIS A 201 -4.67 -5.17 21.81
C HIS A 201 -3.34 -5.12 22.58
N GLN A 202 -2.32 -5.85 22.10
CA GLN A 202 -1.01 -5.91 22.75
C GLN A 202 0.00 -5.05 22.00
N PHE A 203 -0.03 -3.75 22.26
CA PHE A 203 0.88 -2.77 21.69
C PHE A 203 0.98 -1.54 22.61
N SER A 204 2.03 -0.74 22.43
CA SER A 204 2.23 0.52 23.13
C SER A 204 2.19 1.68 22.14
N PRO A 205 1.19 2.58 22.21
CA PRO A 205 1.09 3.68 21.26
C PRO A 205 2.34 4.55 21.21
N GLN A 206 2.81 4.86 19.98
CA GLN A 206 4.02 5.65 19.74
C GLN A 206 3.71 6.94 18.96
N LYS A 207 4.55 7.97 19.17
CA LYS A 207 4.45 9.25 18.45
C LYS A 207 5.07 9.20 17.05
N THR A 208 6.04 8.32 16.84
CA THR A 208 6.78 8.14 15.59
C THR A 208 6.67 6.71 15.08
N SER A 209 7.04 6.47 13.84
CA SER A 209 7.26 5.14 13.29
C SER A 209 8.22 5.21 12.10
N LEU A 210 9.08 4.19 11.98
CA LEU A 210 9.96 3.97 10.84
C LEU A 210 9.17 3.71 9.55
N ALA A 211 7.98 3.11 9.67
CA ALA A 211 7.08 2.88 8.54
C ALA A 211 6.16 4.11 8.32
N ASP A 212 6.69 5.13 7.71
CA ASP A 212 6.12 6.48 7.60
C ASP A 212 5.01 6.64 6.54
N ALA A 213 4.77 5.62 5.70
CA ALA A 213 3.68 5.66 4.71
C ALA A 213 2.30 5.26 5.27
N ILE A 214 2.24 4.77 6.52
CA ILE A 214 0.97 4.52 7.22
C ILE A 214 0.54 5.84 7.87
N VAL A 215 -0.36 6.59 7.20
CA VAL A 215 -0.70 7.98 7.55
C VAL A 215 -2.19 8.24 7.76
N ASP A 216 -3.06 7.30 7.44
CA ASP A 216 -4.51 7.49 7.58
C ASP A 216 -4.95 7.25 9.02
N ARG A 217 -5.20 8.35 9.77
CA ARG A 217 -5.62 8.31 11.17
C ARG A 217 -7.11 8.04 11.35
N ILE A 218 -7.92 8.35 10.33
CA ILE A 218 -9.39 8.31 10.42
C ILE A 218 -9.91 6.93 10.06
N GLY A 219 -9.32 6.30 9.02
CA GLY A 219 -9.80 5.01 8.52
C GLY A 219 -11.23 5.11 7.96
N LEU A 220 -11.47 5.97 6.97
CA LEU A 220 -12.82 6.20 6.42
C LEU A 220 -13.57 4.93 6.02
N ARG A 221 -12.83 3.88 5.63
CA ARG A 221 -13.37 2.57 5.26
C ARG A 221 -13.27 1.53 6.38
N LYS A 222 -13.11 1.96 7.66
CA LYS A 222 -12.84 1.06 8.78
C LYS A 222 -13.90 -0.05 8.90
N GLN A 223 -15.17 0.28 8.79
CA GLN A 223 -16.24 -0.71 8.90
C GLN A 223 -16.16 -1.76 7.79
N GLU A 224 -16.03 -1.31 6.53
CA GLU A 224 -15.92 -2.19 5.36
C GLU A 224 -14.66 -3.08 5.43
N VAL A 225 -13.54 -2.50 5.85
CA VAL A 225 -12.26 -3.20 6.02
C VAL A 225 -12.31 -4.24 7.14
N ASN A 226 -12.87 -3.89 8.30
CA ASN A 226 -13.00 -4.82 9.42
C ASN A 226 -13.91 -6.00 9.06
N LYS A 227 -15.03 -5.73 8.38
CA LYS A 227 -15.90 -6.79 7.84
C LYS A 227 -15.14 -7.71 6.88
N THR A 228 -14.33 -7.16 5.99
CA THR A 228 -13.47 -7.92 5.06
C THR A 228 -12.50 -8.84 5.79
N VAL A 229 -11.83 -8.34 6.83
CA VAL A 229 -10.89 -9.13 7.64
C VAL A 229 -11.62 -10.30 8.32
N GLN A 230 -12.77 -10.04 8.93
CA GLN A 230 -13.60 -11.06 9.61
C GLN A 230 -14.13 -12.11 8.62
N GLU A 231 -14.70 -11.68 7.49
CA GLU A 231 -15.23 -12.58 6.44
C GLU A 231 -14.15 -13.48 5.84
N SER A 232 -12.90 -13.00 5.79
CA SER A 232 -11.77 -13.76 5.27
C SER A 232 -11.14 -14.69 6.31
N LEU A 233 -11.59 -14.66 7.56
CA LEU A 233 -10.99 -15.33 8.71
C LEU A 233 -9.55 -14.88 9.00
N GLY A 234 -9.20 -13.66 8.59
CA GLY A 234 -7.91 -13.06 8.88
C GLY A 234 -7.89 -12.24 10.18
N SER A 235 -6.88 -11.40 10.34
CA SER A 235 -6.71 -10.57 11.54
C SER A 235 -5.99 -9.24 11.24
N GLY A 236 -5.79 -8.43 12.28
CA GLY A 236 -5.01 -7.20 12.25
C GLY A 236 -3.83 -7.27 13.22
N TRP A 237 -2.69 -6.68 12.82
CA TRP A 237 -1.44 -6.71 13.56
C TRP A 237 -0.87 -5.32 13.68
N ILE A 238 -0.45 -4.94 14.90
CA ILE A 238 0.17 -3.64 15.19
C ILE A 238 1.64 -3.88 15.50
N ILE A 239 2.53 -3.22 14.75
CA ILE A 239 3.96 -3.49 14.74
C ILE A 239 4.73 -2.31 15.32
N SER A 240 5.66 -2.61 16.23
CA SER A 240 6.59 -1.64 16.81
C SER A 240 7.80 -1.37 15.89
N ASP A 241 8.50 -0.26 16.12
CA ASP A 241 9.76 0.03 15.44
C ASP A 241 10.87 -0.99 15.84
N LYS A 242 10.79 -1.58 17.04
CA LYS A 242 11.67 -2.68 17.47
C LYS A 242 11.46 -3.92 16.61
N ASP A 243 10.20 -4.32 16.38
CA ASP A 243 9.87 -5.46 15.52
C ASP A 243 10.34 -5.23 14.09
N LEU A 244 10.21 -4.00 13.56
CA LEU A 244 10.69 -3.65 12.23
C LEU A 244 12.21 -3.82 12.09
N ARG A 245 12.99 -3.35 13.07
CA ARG A 245 14.45 -3.51 13.06
C ARG A 245 14.88 -4.98 13.17
N GLN A 246 14.18 -5.77 13.98
CA GLN A 246 14.44 -7.21 14.08
C GLN A 246 14.10 -7.93 12.76
N THR A 247 12.98 -7.53 12.12
CA THR A 247 12.56 -8.07 10.83
C THR A 247 13.56 -7.74 9.73
N GLU A 248 14.11 -6.52 9.71
CA GLU A 248 15.15 -6.10 8.76
C GLU A 248 16.39 -7.00 8.87
N LYS A 249 16.92 -7.20 10.08
CA LYS A 249 18.06 -8.09 10.32
C LYS A 249 17.77 -9.51 9.85
N LEU A 250 16.60 -10.04 10.19
CA LEU A 250 16.20 -11.38 9.79
C LEU A 250 16.13 -11.53 8.27
N LEU A 251 15.56 -10.56 7.57
CA LEU A 251 15.47 -10.55 6.11
C LEU A 251 16.86 -10.53 5.48
N GLN A 252 17.75 -9.63 5.92
CA GLN A 252 19.11 -9.48 5.40
C GLN A 252 19.95 -10.73 5.61
N THR A 253 19.82 -11.40 6.76
CA THR A 253 20.59 -12.62 7.08
C THR A 253 20.12 -13.83 6.26
N ASN A 254 18.84 -13.90 5.90
CA ASN A 254 18.25 -15.11 5.29
C ASN A 254 17.86 -14.93 3.82
N THR A 255 18.11 -13.76 3.26
CA THR A 255 17.77 -13.46 1.85
C THR A 255 18.75 -12.46 1.25
N ASN A 256 18.82 -12.39 -0.10
CA ASN A 256 19.57 -11.35 -0.82
C ASN A 256 18.71 -10.09 -1.07
N ILE A 257 17.63 -9.89 -0.29
CA ILE A 257 16.76 -8.74 -0.46
C ILE A 257 17.33 -7.55 0.31
N SER A 258 17.71 -6.49 -0.40
CA SER A 258 18.04 -5.20 0.18
C SER A 258 16.85 -4.26 0.03
N ILE A 259 16.14 -3.98 1.13
CA ILE A 259 15.03 -3.03 1.17
C ILE A 259 15.38 -1.87 2.07
N LYS A 260 15.26 -0.66 1.52
CA LYS A 260 15.50 0.58 2.27
C LYS A 260 14.26 1.13 2.98
N SER A 261 13.08 0.50 2.81
CA SER A 261 11.81 1.01 3.31
C SER A 261 11.17 0.08 4.32
N TYR A 262 11.03 0.53 5.55
CA TYR A 262 10.30 -0.17 6.60
C TYR A 262 8.81 -0.39 6.27
N ASN A 263 8.25 0.40 5.36
CA ASN A 263 6.86 0.21 4.92
C ASN A 263 6.64 -1.13 4.21
N ALA A 264 7.65 -1.63 3.48
CA ALA A 264 7.60 -2.95 2.85
C ALA A 264 7.71 -4.07 3.90
N LEU A 265 8.55 -3.87 4.91
CA LEU A 265 8.81 -4.86 5.97
C LEU A 265 7.63 -5.10 6.90
N LEU A 266 6.67 -4.18 6.98
CA LEU A 266 5.50 -4.33 7.85
C LEU A 266 4.79 -5.67 7.66
N SER A 267 4.62 -6.14 6.42
CA SER A 267 3.93 -7.42 6.17
C SER A 267 4.68 -8.60 6.77
N LEU A 268 6.00 -8.64 6.63
CA LEU A 268 6.84 -9.70 7.21
C LEU A 268 6.86 -9.61 8.75
N ALA A 269 6.95 -8.40 9.30
CA ALA A 269 6.87 -8.20 10.75
C ALA A 269 5.51 -8.67 11.31
N GLY A 270 4.43 -8.46 10.55
CA GLY A 270 3.10 -8.96 10.88
C GLY A 270 3.06 -10.48 10.92
N VAL A 271 3.66 -11.16 9.94
CA VAL A 271 3.78 -12.63 9.92
C VAL A 271 4.55 -13.14 11.15
N ILE A 272 5.70 -12.53 11.46
CA ILE A 272 6.52 -12.93 12.62
C ILE A 272 5.74 -12.74 13.92
N LYS A 273 5.00 -11.63 14.08
CA LYS A 273 4.17 -11.39 15.26
C LYS A 273 3.03 -12.40 15.36
N ALA A 274 2.37 -12.71 14.26
CA ALA A 274 1.29 -13.70 14.21
C ALA A 274 1.80 -15.10 14.58
N GLN A 275 2.95 -15.53 14.04
CA GLN A 275 3.58 -16.80 14.36
C GLN A 275 3.95 -16.88 15.85
N LYS A 276 4.58 -15.85 16.40
CA LYS A 276 4.92 -15.77 17.84
C LYS A 276 3.70 -15.87 18.76
N ARG A 277 2.52 -15.48 18.26
CA ARG A 277 1.25 -15.55 18.99
C ARG A 277 0.45 -16.82 18.72
N GLY A 278 1.03 -17.80 18.04
CA GLY A 278 0.39 -19.08 17.77
C GLY A 278 -0.77 -18.99 16.78
N TRP A 279 -0.75 -18.03 15.82
CA TRP A 279 -1.76 -18.02 14.77
C TRP A 279 -1.74 -19.34 14.00
N PRO A 280 -2.89 -20.02 13.81
CA PRO A 280 -2.94 -21.37 13.24
C PRO A 280 -2.79 -21.32 11.70
N PHE A 281 -1.59 -21.03 11.22
CA PHE A 281 -1.32 -20.99 9.79
C PHE A 281 -1.54 -22.35 9.11
N SER A 282 -2.24 -22.32 7.97
CA SER A 282 -2.43 -23.47 7.09
C SER A 282 -1.97 -23.13 5.66
N GLY A 283 -0.99 -23.83 5.12
CA GLY A 283 -0.50 -23.62 3.76
C GLY A 283 0.43 -22.41 3.57
N THR A 284 0.43 -21.84 2.37
CA THR A 284 1.36 -20.78 1.99
C THR A 284 0.92 -19.40 2.47
N ILE A 285 1.85 -18.65 3.04
CA ILE A 285 1.69 -17.27 3.47
C ILE A 285 2.40 -16.35 2.49
N CYS A 286 1.76 -15.25 2.11
CA CYS A 286 2.38 -14.24 1.26
C CYS A 286 2.50 -12.88 1.96
N CYS A 287 3.69 -12.31 1.95
CA CYS A 287 3.97 -10.94 2.36
C CYS A 287 3.87 -10.00 1.16
N LEU A 288 3.04 -8.97 1.24
CA LEU A 288 2.98 -7.93 0.21
C LEU A 288 3.98 -6.81 0.51
N PHE A 289 5.10 -6.77 -0.22
CA PHE A 289 6.09 -5.70 -0.13
C PHE A 289 5.66 -4.53 -1.02
N THR A 290 4.95 -3.58 -0.43
CA THR A 290 4.10 -2.60 -1.13
C THR A 290 4.84 -1.45 -1.81
N GLY A 291 6.03 -1.12 -1.40
CA GLY A 291 6.78 0.03 -1.97
C GLY A 291 8.05 0.35 -1.21
N LEU A 292 8.89 1.18 -1.85
CA LEU A 292 10.14 1.72 -1.32
C LEU A 292 9.89 2.95 -0.45
#